data_0c268b9de5534f470ac1522e18f230f3
#
_entry.id   0c268b9de5534f470ac1522e18f230f3
#
_cell.length_a   1.000
_cell.length_b   1.000
_cell.length_c   1.000
_cell.angle_alpha   90.00
_cell.angle_beta   90.00
_cell.angle_gamma   90.00
#
_symmetry.space_group_name_H-M   'P 1'
#
loop_
_entity.id
_entity.type
_entity.pdbx_description
1 polymer ?
#
loop_
_entity_poly.entity_id
_entity_poly.type
_entity_poly.pdbx_seq_one_letter_code
_entity_poly.pdbx_strand_id
1 'polypeptide(L)'
;MRLLKRALKALILLAGFLAALWAFMPWREVGSFAMALAASRMERQGMTLTYSGVEDVRGGFSVKDVTLSGFTRFACDSLTLRPGLLASLAALAPVCEVSFTKGSLTMGQPMIFGDGGFVVTASPHEVLFEGLRTDGDFRIHGFLTIEPDRMKIGRAEAELLVPESFEENMETLRNFLPLEKEGDGRWFLRRSRPEGGVAS
;
A
#
# COMPACT_ATOMS: atom_id res chain seq x y z
N MET A 1 10.71 -37.09 25.98
CA MET A 1 11.46 -37.00 24.71
C MET A 1 10.68 -37.47 23.45
N ARG A 2 9.88 -38.56 23.50
CA ARG A 2 9.15 -39.06 22.30
C ARG A 2 8.05 -38.10 21.80
N LEU A 3 7.31 -37.45 22.69
CA LEU A 3 6.30 -36.45 22.34
C LEU A 3 6.87 -35.23 21.65
N LEU A 4 8.00 -34.69 22.13
CA LEU A 4 8.69 -33.55 21.54
C LEU A 4 9.18 -33.84 20.11
N LYS A 5 9.72 -35.06 19.88
CA LYS A 5 10.12 -35.50 18.52
C LYS A 5 8.93 -35.63 17.57
N ARG A 6 7.77 -36.07 18.06
CA ARG A 6 6.53 -36.15 17.24
C ARG A 6 6.00 -34.76 16.92
N ALA A 7 5.97 -33.88 17.91
CA ALA A 7 5.55 -32.49 17.69
C ALA A 7 6.45 -31.76 16.69
N LEU A 8 7.78 -31.94 16.78
CA LEU A 8 8.74 -31.35 15.85
C LEU A 8 8.52 -31.87 14.40
N LYS A 9 8.31 -33.19 14.25
CA LYS A 9 8.00 -33.77 12.94
C LYS A 9 6.71 -33.24 12.34
N ALA A 10 5.65 -33.10 13.15
CA ALA A 10 4.38 -32.54 12.72
C ALA A 10 4.54 -31.06 12.32
N LEU A 11 5.33 -30.28 13.05
CA LEU A 11 5.62 -28.89 12.72
C LEU A 11 6.38 -28.76 11.39
N ILE A 12 7.39 -29.60 11.15
CA ILE A 12 8.16 -29.62 9.89
C ILE A 12 7.24 -29.99 8.71
N LEU A 13 6.40 -31.01 8.88
CA LEU A 13 5.44 -31.41 7.84
C LEU A 13 4.43 -30.30 7.54
N LEU A 14 3.90 -29.64 8.57
CA LEU A 14 2.98 -28.51 8.41
C LEU A 14 3.67 -27.33 7.71
N ALA A 15 4.89 -26.99 8.11
CA ALA A 15 5.66 -25.92 7.47
C ALA A 15 5.97 -26.24 5.99
N GLY A 16 6.35 -27.49 5.70
CA GLY A 16 6.55 -27.95 4.32
C GLY A 16 5.28 -27.92 3.48
N PHE A 17 4.15 -28.32 4.06
CA PHE A 17 2.85 -28.26 3.40
C PHE A 17 2.44 -26.80 3.11
N LEU A 18 2.57 -25.89 4.08
CA LEU A 18 2.27 -24.46 3.89
C LEU A 18 3.18 -23.83 2.84
N ALA A 19 4.47 -24.18 2.84
CA ALA A 19 5.41 -23.70 1.83
C ALA A 19 5.06 -24.20 0.43
N ALA A 20 4.66 -25.47 0.30
CA ALA A 20 4.21 -26.03 -0.96
C ALA A 20 2.91 -25.36 -1.44
N LEU A 21 1.94 -25.20 -0.55
CA LEU A 21 0.68 -24.51 -0.83
C LEU A 21 0.92 -23.09 -1.35
N TRP A 22 1.86 -22.37 -0.73
CA TRP A 22 2.27 -21.04 -1.16
C TRP A 22 2.96 -21.06 -2.54
N ALA A 23 3.88 -22.00 -2.76
CA ALA A 23 4.64 -22.10 -4.01
C ALA A 23 3.76 -22.48 -5.22
N PHE A 24 2.71 -23.25 -4.99
CA PHE A 24 1.78 -23.71 -6.03
C PHE A 24 0.44 -22.96 -6.03
N MET A 25 0.37 -21.83 -5.30
CA MET A 25 -0.85 -21.03 -5.27
C MET A 25 -1.13 -20.42 -6.65
N PRO A 26 -2.36 -20.55 -7.17
CA PRO A 26 -2.75 -19.94 -8.43
C PRO A 26 -2.95 -18.44 -8.23
N TRP A 27 -1.86 -17.69 -8.23
CA TRP A 27 -1.86 -16.26 -7.91
C TRP A 27 -2.72 -15.44 -8.87
N ARG A 28 -2.81 -15.83 -10.14
CA ARG A 28 -3.66 -15.19 -11.13
C ARG A 28 -5.14 -15.21 -10.72
N GLU A 29 -5.65 -16.35 -10.29
CA GLU A 29 -7.04 -16.54 -9.85
C GLU A 29 -7.29 -15.77 -8.56
N VAL A 30 -6.35 -15.85 -7.61
CA VAL A 30 -6.41 -15.07 -6.35
C VAL A 30 -6.42 -13.57 -6.66
N GLY A 31 -5.55 -13.11 -7.54
CA GLY A 31 -5.47 -11.72 -7.96
C GLY A 31 -6.75 -11.27 -8.68
N SER A 32 -7.28 -12.08 -9.59
CA SER A 32 -8.53 -11.78 -10.30
C SER A 32 -9.70 -11.64 -9.34
N PHE A 33 -9.81 -12.54 -8.36
CA PHE A 33 -10.83 -12.47 -7.32
C PHE A 33 -10.65 -11.22 -6.43
N ALA A 34 -9.43 -10.93 -6.00
CA ALA A 34 -9.12 -9.76 -5.17
C ALA A 34 -9.45 -8.46 -5.90
N MET A 35 -9.10 -8.36 -7.19
CA MET A 35 -9.39 -7.18 -8.02
C MET A 35 -10.89 -7.02 -8.27
N ALA A 36 -11.63 -8.10 -8.51
CA ALA A 36 -13.08 -8.04 -8.65
C ALA A 36 -13.76 -7.58 -7.36
N LEU A 37 -13.30 -8.06 -6.21
CA LEU A 37 -13.80 -7.62 -4.90
C LEU A 37 -13.46 -6.13 -4.64
N ALA A 38 -12.25 -5.69 -4.97
CA ALA A 38 -11.83 -4.30 -4.86
C ALA A 38 -12.69 -3.41 -5.75
N ALA A 39 -12.88 -3.78 -7.03
CA ALA A 39 -13.71 -3.04 -7.96
C ALA A 39 -15.15 -2.88 -7.44
N SER A 40 -15.77 -3.95 -6.95
CA SER A 40 -17.13 -3.89 -6.41
C SER A 40 -17.27 -3.04 -5.14
N ARG A 41 -16.21 -2.94 -4.33
CA ARG A 41 -16.19 -2.07 -3.14
C ARG A 41 -16.02 -0.59 -3.53
N MET A 42 -15.13 -0.32 -4.48
CA MET A 42 -14.86 1.04 -4.97
C MET A 42 -16.08 1.60 -5.71
N GLU A 43 -16.77 0.78 -6.49
CA GLU A 43 -18.01 1.19 -7.19
C GLU A 43 -19.09 1.67 -6.21
N ARG A 44 -19.24 0.99 -5.07
CA ARG A 44 -20.17 1.43 -3.99
C ARG A 44 -19.78 2.78 -3.38
N GLN A 45 -18.52 3.19 -3.52
CA GLN A 45 -18.00 4.48 -3.05
C GLN A 45 -17.99 5.54 -4.18
N GLY A 46 -18.56 5.23 -5.34
CA GLY A 46 -18.59 6.13 -6.50
C GLY A 46 -17.27 6.22 -7.25
N MET A 47 -16.38 5.24 -7.05
CA MET A 47 -15.10 5.12 -7.76
C MET A 47 -15.15 3.95 -8.73
N THR A 48 -14.46 4.08 -9.87
CA THR A 48 -14.37 3.03 -10.88
C THR A 48 -12.94 2.52 -10.97
N LEU A 49 -12.76 1.21 -10.76
CA LEU A 49 -11.49 0.53 -10.95
C LEU A 49 -11.53 -0.27 -12.26
N THR A 50 -10.61 0.02 -13.17
CA THR A 50 -10.43 -0.71 -14.43
C THR A 50 -9.02 -1.25 -14.55
N TYR A 51 -8.85 -2.40 -15.22
CA TYR A 51 -7.57 -3.02 -15.50
C TYR A 51 -7.69 -3.95 -16.72
N SER A 52 -6.58 -4.24 -17.41
CA SER A 52 -6.58 -5.05 -18.64
C SER A 52 -6.37 -6.53 -18.37
N GLY A 53 -5.71 -6.92 -17.28
CA GLY A 53 -5.47 -8.32 -16.97
C GLY A 53 -4.70 -8.54 -15.68
N VAL A 54 -4.68 -9.81 -15.25
CA VAL A 54 -3.94 -10.28 -14.07
C VAL A 54 -2.98 -11.37 -14.52
N GLU A 55 -1.73 -11.29 -14.12
CA GLU A 55 -0.66 -12.23 -14.44
C GLU A 55 -0.03 -12.79 -13.17
N ASP A 56 0.42 -14.05 -13.23
CA ASP A 56 1.21 -14.65 -12.16
C ASP A 56 2.61 -14.02 -12.12
N VAL A 57 3.06 -13.67 -10.93
CA VAL A 57 4.46 -13.36 -10.66
C VAL A 57 4.93 -14.22 -9.49
N ARG A 58 6.24 -14.38 -9.34
CA ARG A 58 6.80 -15.20 -8.25
C ARG A 58 6.36 -14.66 -6.89
N GLY A 59 5.56 -15.45 -6.18
CA GLY A 59 5.06 -15.14 -4.84
C GLY A 59 3.93 -14.11 -4.79
N GLY A 60 3.21 -13.89 -5.90
CA GLY A 60 2.12 -12.95 -5.96
C GLY A 60 1.52 -12.79 -7.36
N PHE A 61 0.90 -11.67 -7.63
CA PHE A 61 0.30 -11.37 -8.92
C PHE A 61 0.59 -9.92 -9.34
N SER A 62 0.52 -9.67 -10.64
CA SER A 62 0.64 -8.34 -11.25
C SER A 62 -0.61 -8.03 -12.06
N VAL A 63 -1.09 -6.81 -11.94
CA VAL A 63 -2.27 -6.28 -12.65
C VAL A 63 -1.79 -5.23 -13.64
N LYS A 64 -2.26 -5.31 -14.89
CA LYS A 64 -1.86 -4.42 -15.99
C LYS A 64 -2.86 -3.29 -16.18
N ASP A 65 -2.35 -2.12 -16.60
CA ASP A 65 -3.14 -0.95 -17.01
C ASP A 65 -4.19 -0.56 -15.99
N VAL A 66 -3.77 -0.47 -14.72
CA VAL A 66 -4.67 -0.15 -13.62
C VAL A 66 -5.05 1.32 -13.67
N THR A 67 -6.34 1.59 -13.66
CA THR A 67 -6.88 2.94 -13.54
C THR A 67 -7.97 2.97 -12.48
N LEU A 68 -7.81 3.83 -11.49
CA LEU A 68 -8.81 4.17 -10.49
C LEU A 68 -9.33 5.58 -10.76
N SER A 69 -10.60 5.71 -11.07
CA SER A 69 -11.25 6.98 -11.38
C SER A 69 -12.33 7.32 -10.35
N GLY A 70 -12.39 8.58 -9.93
CA GLY A 70 -13.35 9.14 -8.99
C GLY A 70 -13.21 10.66 -8.96
N PHE A 71 -13.05 11.28 -7.80
CA PHE A 71 -12.67 12.69 -7.69
C PHE A 71 -11.25 12.95 -8.21
N THR A 72 -10.40 11.96 -8.16
CA THR A 72 -9.06 11.94 -8.72
C THR A 72 -8.93 10.73 -9.61
N ARG A 73 -7.98 10.76 -10.54
CA ARG A 73 -7.66 9.63 -11.39
C ARG A 73 -6.23 9.18 -11.11
N PHE A 74 -6.10 7.98 -10.52
CA PHE A 74 -4.82 7.30 -10.42
C PHE A 74 -4.68 6.31 -11.58
N ALA A 75 -3.51 6.25 -12.21
CA ALA A 75 -3.21 5.27 -13.25
C ALA A 75 -1.79 4.75 -13.10
N CYS A 76 -1.56 3.47 -13.44
CA CYS A 76 -0.23 2.89 -13.55
C CYS A 76 -0.22 1.75 -14.59
N ASP A 77 0.93 1.53 -15.23
CA ASP A 77 1.09 0.48 -16.24
C ASP A 77 1.02 -0.92 -15.63
N SER A 78 1.60 -1.08 -14.45
CA SER A 78 1.48 -2.34 -13.69
C SER A 78 1.43 -2.09 -12.18
N LEU A 79 0.66 -2.92 -11.49
CA LEU A 79 0.56 -2.97 -10.04
C LEU A 79 0.85 -4.40 -9.60
N THR A 80 1.96 -4.62 -8.91
CA THR A 80 2.37 -5.94 -8.43
C THR A 80 2.14 -6.04 -6.94
N LEU A 81 1.48 -7.11 -6.50
CA LEU A 81 1.21 -7.42 -5.10
C LEU A 81 1.87 -8.75 -4.75
N ARG A 82 2.71 -8.73 -3.71
CA ARG A 82 3.38 -9.91 -3.17
C ARG A 82 3.06 -10.06 -1.68
N PRO A 83 2.08 -10.89 -1.33
CA PRO A 83 1.79 -11.18 0.06
C PRO A 83 2.99 -11.84 0.75
N GLY A 84 3.41 -11.32 1.89
CA GLY A 84 4.57 -11.82 2.65
C GLY A 84 4.15 -12.82 3.73
N LEU A 85 4.17 -14.13 3.46
CA LEU A 85 3.73 -15.14 4.43
C LEU A 85 4.51 -15.09 5.75
N LEU A 86 5.84 -15.09 5.68
CA LEU A 86 6.69 -15.06 6.88
C LEU A 86 6.56 -13.73 7.62
N ALA A 87 6.51 -12.62 6.88
CA ALA A 87 6.29 -11.30 7.46
C ALA A 87 4.92 -11.20 8.14
N SER A 88 3.88 -11.75 7.52
CA SER A 88 2.52 -11.79 8.10
C SER A 88 2.47 -12.61 9.39
N LEU A 89 3.16 -13.75 9.44
CA LEU A 89 3.27 -14.57 10.66
C LEU A 89 4.04 -13.85 11.77
N ALA A 90 5.13 -13.17 11.42
CA ALA A 90 5.93 -12.42 12.38
C ALA A 90 5.17 -11.20 12.94
N ALA A 91 4.44 -10.50 12.08
CA ALA A 91 3.65 -9.33 12.45
C ALA A 91 2.30 -9.68 13.09
N LEU A 92 1.87 -10.95 13.03
CA LEU A 92 0.50 -11.40 13.38
C LEU A 92 -0.59 -10.59 12.66
N ALA A 93 -0.28 -10.13 11.46
CA ALA A 93 -1.13 -9.29 10.61
C ALA A 93 -0.80 -9.53 9.13
N PRO A 94 -1.75 -9.41 8.20
CA PRO A 94 -1.47 -9.49 6.77
C PRO A 94 -0.44 -8.44 6.35
N VAL A 95 0.65 -8.90 5.73
CA VAL A 95 1.70 -8.05 5.16
C VAL A 95 1.76 -8.28 3.66
N CYS A 96 1.78 -7.22 2.88
CA CYS A 96 1.87 -7.27 1.42
C CYS A 96 2.87 -6.22 0.91
N GLU A 97 3.82 -6.65 0.10
CA GLU A 97 4.66 -5.75 -0.69
C GLU A 97 3.88 -5.33 -1.94
N VAL A 98 3.82 -4.03 -2.17
CA VAL A 98 3.15 -3.42 -3.32
C VAL A 98 4.19 -2.64 -4.12
N SER A 99 4.23 -2.85 -5.43
CA SER A 99 5.04 -2.05 -6.34
C SER A 99 4.23 -1.69 -7.58
N PHE A 100 4.50 -0.54 -8.15
CA PHE A 100 3.84 -0.08 -9.37
C PHE A 100 4.85 0.56 -10.32
N THR A 101 4.51 0.57 -11.60
CA THR A 101 5.32 1.21 -12.64
C THR A 101 4.53 2.31 -13.33
N LYS A 102 5.22 3.42 -13.64
CA LYS A 102 4.66 4.61 -14.29
C LYS A 102 3.38 5.12 -13.63
N GLY A 103 3.41 5.19 -12.31
CA GLY A 103 2.31 5.73 -11.52
C GLY A 103 2.07 7.19 -11.81
N SER A 104 0.80 7.57 -11.96
CA SER A 104 0.37 8.96 -12.13
C SER A 104 -0.94 9.22 -11.40
N LEU A 105 -1.09 10.44 -10.89
CA LEU A 105 -2.33 10.92 -10.26
C LEU A 105 -2.73 12.22 -10.94
N THR A 106 -3.98 12.32 -11.36
CA THR A 106 -4.52 13.54 -11.96
C THR A 106 -5.54 14.16 -11.02
N MET A 107 -5.22 15.39 -10.55
CA MET A 107 -6.07 16.25 -9.73
C MET A 107 -6.12 17.64 -10.39
N GLY A 108 -6.67 17.72 -11.62
CA GLY A 108 -6.54 18.91 -12.47
C GLY A 108 -5.29 18.86 -13.32
N GLN A 109 -4.09 18.88 -12.72
CA GLN A 109 -2.81 18.62 -13.41
C GLN A 109 -2.30 17.21 -13.13
N PRO A 110 -1.60 16.56 -14.08
CA PRO A 110 -1.03 15.23 -13.87
C PRO A 110 0.21 15.30 -12.96
N MET A 111 0.23 14.51 -11.91
CA MET A 111 1.37 14.27 -11.02
C MET A 111 2.01 12.93 -11.39
N ILE A 112 3.24 12.93 -11.82
CA ILE A 112 3.95 11.71 -12.25
C ILE A 112 4.77 11.18 -11.09
N PHE A 113 4.40 10.03 -10.56
CA PHE A 113 5.12 9.34 -9.49
C PHE A 113 6.22 8.42 -10.04
N GLY A 114 6.16 8.06 -11.33
CA GLY A 114 7.10 7.10 -11.91
C GLY A 114 6.92 5.69 -11.34
N ASP A 115 8.02 4.99 -11.13
CA ASP A 115 8.02 3.70 -10.47
C ASP A 115 8.03 3.90 -8.95
N GLY A 116 7.36 3.00 -8.25
CA GLY A 116 7.26 3.14 -6.80
C GLY A 116 6.84 1.86 -6.10
N GLY A 117 6.87 1.92 -4.76
CA GLY A 117 6.45 0.80 -3.95
C GLY A 117 6.41 1.11 -2.47
N PHE A 118 5.82 0.19 -1.73
CA PHE A 118 5.66 0.25 -0.28
C PHE A 118 5.28 -1.13 0.26
N VAL A 119 5.40 -1.30 1.57
CA VAL A 119 4.89 -2.47 2.29
C VAL A 119 3.66 -2.07 3.06
N VAL A 120 2.59 -2.84 2.93
CA VAL A 120 1.34 -2.65 3.68
C VAL A 120 1.27 -3.70 4.77
N THR A 121 1.05 -3.27 6.00
CA THR A 121 0.67 -4.13 7.13
C THR A 121 -0.73 -3.73 7.59
N ALA A 122 -1.69 -4.64 7.46
CA ALA A 122 -3.08 -4.38 7.80
C ALA A 122 -3.46 -5.00 9.15
N SER A 123 -3.85 -4.17 10.10
CA SER A 123 -4.47 -4.59 11.35
C SER A 123 -5.93 -4.12 11.41
N PRO A 124 -6.76 -4.62 12.34
CA PRO A 124 -8.15 -4.19 12.45
C PRO A 124 -8.33 -2.68 12.68
N HIS A 125 -7.36 -2.03 13.33
CA HIS A 125 -7.47 -0.64 13.76
C HIS A 125 -6.53 0.31 13.01
N GLU A 126 -5.52 -0.22 12.30
CA GLU A 126 -4.50 0.58 11.65
C GLU A 126 -3.98 -0.15 10.40
N VAL A 127 -3.86 0.58 9.32
CA VAL A 127 -3.16 0.14 8.11
C VAL A 127 -1.88 0.96 8.01
N LEU A 128 -0.74 0.28 8.11
CA LEU A 128 0.59 0.87 8.04
C LEU A 128 1.16 0.71 6.63
N PHE A 129 1.64 1.80 6.06
CA PHE A 129 2.36 1.86 4.79
C PHE A 129 3.80 2.25 5.09
N GLU A 130 4.73 1.32 4.90
CA GLU A 130 6.16 1.51 5.18
C GLU A 130 6.98 1.52 3.90
N GLY A 131 8.11 2.24 3.94
CA GLY A 131 9.04 2.29 2.81
C GLY A 131 8.40 2.88 1.55
N LEU A 132 7.46 3.81 1.72
CA LEU A 132 6.91 4.57 0.60
C LEU A 132 8.06 5.19 -0.18
N ARG A 133 8.13 4.90 -1.49
CA ARG A 133 9.11 5.50 -2.38
C ARG A 133 8.55 5.61 -3.78
N THR A 134 8.87 6.70 -4.46
CA THR A 134 8.57 6.93 -5.86
C THR A 134 9.78 7.61 -6.51
N ASP A 135 9.99 7.43 -7.81
CA ASP A 135 11.16 7.94 -8.55
C ASP A 135 10.82 8.90 -9.69
N GLY A 136 9.54 9.28 -9.83
CA GLY A 136 9.09 10.26 -10.81
C GLY A 136 9.41 11.71 -10.47
N ASP A 137 8.69 12.63 -11.11
CA ASP A 137 8.80 14.06 -10.84
C ASP A 137 8.32 14.39 -9.42
N PHE A 138 7.34 13.64 -8.94
CA PHE A 138 6.83 13.69 -7.58
C PHE A 138 7.41 12.54 -6.78
N ARG A 139 8.33 12.83 -5.87
CA ARG A 139 9.01 11.81 -5.06
C ARG A 139 8.46 11.79 -3.65
N ILE A 140 8.14 10.61 -3.17
CA ILE A 140 7.72 10.37 -1.80
C ILE A 140 8.69 9.41 -1.15
N HIS A 141 9.09 9.68 0.08
CA HIS A 141 9.88 8.75 0.88
C HIS A 141 9.43 8.82 2.34
N GLY A 142 9.07 7.67 2.93
CA GLY A 142 8.66 7.64 4.33
C GLY A 142 7.67 6.55 4.66
N PHE A 143 6.84 6.83 5.68
CA PHE A 143 5.74 5.96 6.08
C PHE A 143 4.50 6.76 6.48
N LEU A 144 3.35 6.11 6.43
CA LEU A 144 2.12 6.64 6.99
C LEU A 144 1.23 5.53 7.51
N THR A 145 0.36 5.87 8.46
CA THR A 145 -0.69 4.98 8.93
C THR A 145 -2.05 5.59 8.66
N ILE A 146 -3.02 4.72 8.36
CA ILE A 146 -4.43 5.10 8.19
C ILE A 146 -5.24 4.35 9.24
N GLU A 147 -6.11 5.05 9.94
CA GLU A 147 -7.15 4.46 10.79
C GLU A 147 -8.39 4.19 9.92
N PRO A 148 -8.68 2.92 9.56
CA PRO A 148 -9.72 2.61 8.58
C PRO A 148 -11.11 3.00 9.07
N ASP A 149 -11.39 2.87 10.35
CA ASP A 149 -12.69 3.19 10.97
C ASP A 149 -13.04 4.68 10.85
N ARG A 150 -12.04 5.54 10.83
CA ARG A 150 -12.20 7.01 10.81
C ARG A 150 -11.77 7.64 9.49
N MET A 151 -11.17 6.86 8.60
CA MET A 151 -10.54 7.33 7.35
C MET A 151 -9.60 8.51 7.59
N LYS A 152 -8.80 8.43 8.66
CA LYS A 152 -7.86 9.48 9.07
C LYS A 152 -6.44 8.99 8.99
N ILE A 153 -5.54 9.90 8.65
CA ILE A 153 -4.10 9.65 8.80
C ILE A 153 -3.81 9.62 10.29
N GLY A 154 -3.24 8.52 10.77
CA GLY A 154 -2.78 8.33 12.14
C GLY A 154 -1.39 8.97 12.32
N ARG A 155 -0.35 8.14 12.30
CA ARG A 155 1.05 8.59 12.28
C ARG A 155 1.51 8.76 10.84
N ALA A 156 2.34 9.75 10.59
CA ALA A 156 2.98 9.93 9.29
C ALA A 156 4.32 10.63 9.45
N GLU A 157 5.30 10.15 8.73
CA GLU A 157 6.58 10.80 8.52
C GLU A 157 7.00 10.51 7.08
N ALA A 158 6.79 11.48 6.21
CA ALA A 158 7.13 11.34 4.81
C ALA A 158 7.69 12.64 4.25
N GLU A 159 8.78 12.52 3.52
CA GLU A 159 9.38 13.59 2.72
C GLU A 159 8.76 13.53 1.32
N LEU A 160 8.36 14.71 0.82
CA LEU A 160 7.81 14.88 -0.52
C LEU A 160 8.69 15.90 -1.26
N LEU A 161 9.25 15.47 -2.39
CA LEU A 161 9.89 16.37 -3.34
C LEU A 161 8.91 16.64 -4.47
N VAL A 162 8.61 17.91 -4.69
CA VAL A 162 7.52 18.37 -5.55
C VAL A 162 8.10 19.31 -6.62
N PRO A 163 7.71 19.16 -7.89
CA PRO A 163 8.08 20.11 -8.92
C PRO A 163 7.56 21.52 -8.60
N GLU A 164 8.28 22.54 -9.02
CA GLU A 164 7.90 23.96 -8.82
C GLU A 164 6.49 24.29 -9.30
N SER A 165 6.07 23.68 -10.40
CA SER A 165 4.71 23.82 -10.96
C SER A 165 3.60 23.33 -10.03
N PHE A 166 3.91 22.56 -8.98
CA PHE A 166 2.97 22.00 -8.01
C PHE A 166 3.00 22.68 -6.65
N GLU A 167 3.88 23.63 -6.42
CA GLU A 167 4.02 24.29 -5.11
C GLU A 167 2.72 24.95 -4.63
N GLU A 168 1.99 25.61 -5.53
CA GLU A 168 0.71 26.25 -5.21
C GLU A 168 -0.35 25.22 -4.75
N ASN A 169 -0.35 24.05 -5.38
CA ASN A 169 -1.24 22.94 -4.99
C ASN A 169 -0.88 22.40 -3.61
N MET A 170 0.41 22.33 -3.27
CA MET A 170 0.87 21.89 -1.96
C MET A 170 0.48 22.89 -0.85
N GLU A 171 0.54 24.18 -1.11
CA GLU A 171 0.04 25.20 -0.17
C GLU A 171 -1.48 25.04 0.07
N THR A 172 -2.24 24.68 -0.96
CA THR A 172 -3.67 24.38 -0.82
C THR A 172 -3.89 23.12 0.01
N LEU A 173 -3.11 22.05 -0.24
CA LEU A 173 -3.18 20.80 0.52
C LEU A 173 -2.78 20.95 1.98
N ARG A 174 -1.91 21.88 2.31
CA ARG A 174 -1.50 22.23 3.68
C ARG A 174 -2.69 22.59 4.59
N ASN A 175 -3.77 23.10 4.03
CA ASN A 175 -4.99 23.38 4.78
C ASN A 175 -5.73 22.13 5.27
N PHE A 176 -5.45 20.98 4.66
CA PHE A 176 -6.13 19.71 4.94
C PHE A 176 -5.20 18.64 5.52
N LEU A 177 -3.90 18.77 5.24
CA LEU A 177 -2.86 17.83 5.67
C LEU A 177 -1.81 18.53 6.50
N PRO A 178 -1.22 17.87 7.50
CA PRO A 178 -0.13 18.43 8.31
C PRO A 178 1.18 18.45 7.51
N LEU A 179 1.24 19.36 6.53
CA LEU A 179 2.38 19.54 5.65
C LEU A 179 3.23 20.73 6.13
N GLU A 180 4.53 20.53 6.19
CA GLU A 180 5.53 21.53 6.53
C GLU A 180 6.47 21.75 5.35
N LYS A 181 6.69 23.00 4.91
CA LYS A 181 7.64 23.32 3.84
C LYS A 181 9.02 23.57 4.45
N GLU A 182 10.04 22.84 3.99
CA GLU A 182 11.44 22.99 4.40
C GLU A 182 12.37 23.39 3.23
N GLY A 183 11.96 24.32 2.37
CA GLY A 183 12.75 24.77 1.23
C GLY A 183 12.02 24.64 -0.09
N ASP A 184 12.72 24.90 -1.19
CA ASP A 184 12.13 24.91 -2.52
C ASP A 184 11.81 23.48 -2.96
N GLY A 185 10.51 23.21 -3.21
CA GLY A 185 10.01 21.92 -3.64
C GLY A 185 10.07 20.79 -2.60
N ARG A 186 10.56 21.08 -1.37
CA ARG A 186 10.67 20.07 -0.31
C ARG A 186 9.63 20.27 0.78
N TRP A 187 8.81 19.22 0.98
CA TRP A 187 7.71 19.21 1.92
C TRP A 187 7.80 18.00 2.84
N PHE A 188 7.35 18.14 4.07
CA PHE A 188 7.27 17.06 5.04
C PHE A 188 5.84 16.87 5.52
N LEU A 189 5.37 15.64 5.46
CA LEU A 189 4.15 15.21 6.13
C LEU A 189 4.54 14.67 7.50
N ARG A 190 4.33 15.43 8.55
CA ARG A 190 4.64 15.01 9.94
C ARG A 190 3.38 15.00 10.79
N ARG A 191 3.03 13.84 11.29
CA ARG A 191 1.95 13.67 12.25
C ARG A 191 2.35 12.64 13.30
N SER A 192 2.65 13.11 14.51
CA SER A 192 2.79 12.26 15.67
C SER A 192 1.41 11.85 16.17
N ARG A 193 1.31 10.67 16.76
CA ARG A 193 0.08 10.26 17.47
C ARG A 193 -0.15 11.28 18.59
N PRO A 194 -1.35 11.87 18.76
CA PRO A 194 -1.62 12.66 19.93
C PRO A 194 -1.40 11.72 21.14
N GLU A 195 -0.45 12.06 22.00
CA GLU A 195 -0.23 11.35 23.26
C GLU A 195 -1.57 11.30 23.96
N GLY A 196 -1.99 10.09 24.33
CA GLY A 196 -3.31 9.76 24.77
C GLY A 196 -3.80 10.73 25.84
N GLY A 197 -4.89 11.40 25.55
CA GLY A 197 -5.70 11.97 26.61
C GLY A 197 -6.11 10.82 27.51
N VAL A 198 -5.51 10.77 28.70
CA VAL A 198 -5.96 9.95 29.81
C VAL A 198 -7.39 10.40 30.04
N ALA A 199 -8.35 9.54 29.68
CA ALA A 199 -9.73 9.71 30.09
C ALA A 199 -9.76 9.64 31.61
N SER A 200 -9.93 10.77 32.25
CA SER A 200 -10.35 10.91 33.63
C SER A 200 -11.86 10.73 33.73
#